data_dd926063cc90c66f1feab30f3dd8a830
#
_entry.id   dd926063cc90c66f1feab30f3dd8a830
#
_cell.length_a   1.000
_cell.length_b   1.000
_cell.length_c   1.000
_cell.angle_alpha   90.00
_cell.angle_beta   90.00
_cell.angle_gamma   90.00
#
_symmetry.space_group_name_H-M   'P 1'
#
loop_
_entity.id
_entity.type
_entity.pdbx_description
1 polymer ?
#
loop_
_entity_poly.entity_id
_entity_poly.type
_entity_poly.pdbx_seq_one_letter_code
_entity_poly.pdbx_strand_id
1 'polypeptide(L)'
;MAEVYYVGVDVGTASVRAALVTREGLLKSTAEEPISIWEPQCDHYVQSSTEIWEKCCTVVKKVTQGVKRNQVRGVGFDATCSLVVLDQNLQPVPVTQDGDRQRNVVMWMDHRAAEQAARITNTGHQVLSRVGGVMSPEMQPPKLLWLKENLKESCWNKAAHFFDLPDFLSWKATGCLTRSLCTLVCKWTYCPPEGWDASFWTSIGLEDLLENNFSKIGSATCPPGSPLGDGLTQEAASDLGLKPGTAVGASLIDAHAGGLGVIGADVKGFHLPCEDQPITSRMAMICGTSTCHMAISEQPLFVPGVWGPCLSAMVPGLWLNEGGQSATGRLIDHMVKGHAAYTQLQEQARHRSNIYSYLNSHLSAMANSCSAVDLLGSSLHVWPDFHGNRSPLADPTLKGMVIGLSLSQTLDDLAVLYLATVQALALGTLHILEAMKEAGHDIRTLFLCGGLSKNPLFVQIHANATGLPVVLPDQMEAVLIGAAVLGARASQDYSTIQPVVPSPSIIQLHSFFHQWPLFYQL
;
A
#
# COMPACT_ATOMS: atom_id res chain seq x y z
N MET A 1 8.02 3.98 35.64
CA MET A 1 6.64 3.73 35.12
C MET A 1 6.60 2.33 34.52
N ALA A 2 5.48 1.62 34.60
CA ALA A 2 5.38 0.32 33.94
C ALA A 2 5.51 0.52 32.41
N GLU A 3 6.24 -0.37 31.75
CA GLU A 3 6.41 -0.35 30.29
C GLU A 3 5.06 -0.56 29.60
N VAL A 4 4.75 0.26 28.60
CA VAL A 4 3.47 0.28 27.87
C VAL A 4 3.72 -0.09 26.42
N TYR A 5 2.80 -0.87 25.84
CA TYR A 5 2.94 -1.39 24.49
C TYR A 5 1.67 -1.18 23.66
N TYR A 6 1.87 -1.17 22.34
CA TYR A 6 0.83 -1.17 21.31
C TYR A 6 1.09 -2.33 20.37
N VAL A 7 0.02 -2.91 19.85
CA VAL A 7 0.10 -3.99 18.87
C VAL A 7 -0.34 -3.45 17.52
N GLY A 8 0.53 -3.56 16.52
CA GLY A 8 0.18 -3.36 15.11
C GLY A 8 -0.03 -4.73 14.46
N VAL A 9 -1.09 -4.86 13.68
CA VAL A 9 -1.43 -6.07 12.91
C VAL A 9 -1.62 -5.69 11.46
N ASP A 10 -0.83 -6.29 10.57
CA ASP A 10 -0.84 -6.06 9.13
C ASP A 10 -1.27 -7.34 8.41
N VAL A 11 -2.30 -7.24 7.60
CA VAL A 11 -2.77 -8.32 6.71
C VAL A 11 -2.39 -7.99 5.27
N GLY A 12 -1.21 -8.45 4.89
CA GLY A 12 -0.73 -8.34 3.52
C GLY A 12 -1.38 -9.35 2.58
N THR A 13 -0.88 -9.40 1.34
CA THR A 13 -1.42 -10.28 0.29
C THR A 13 -1.29 -11.77 0.65
N ALA A 14 -0.16 -12.20 1.20
CA ALA A 14 0.17 -13.62 1.40
C ALA A 14 0.44 -14.00 2.87
N SER A 15 0.42 -13.03 3.79
CA SER A 15 0.69 -13.28 5.21
C SER A 15 0.01 -12.27 6.11
N VAL A 16 -0.19 -12.67 7.35
CA VAL A 16 -0.56 -11.80 8.48
C VAL A 16 0.68 -11.61 9.33
N ARG A 17 0.99 -10.36 9.65
CA ARG A 17 2.09 -10.00 10.52
C ARG A 17 1.59 -9.23 11.73
N ALA A 18 2.31 -9.31 12.85
CA ALA A 18 2.09 -8.45 14.00
C ALA A 18 3.40 -7.98 14.60
N ALA A 19 3.35 -6.81 15.25
CA ALA A 19 4.44 -6.30 16.05
C ALA A 19 3.96 -5.81 17.41
N LEU A 20 4.80 -5.98 18.42
CA LEU A 20 4.70 -5.33 19.71
C LEU A 20 5.62 -4.10 19.70
N VAL A 21 5.05 -2.92 19.88
CA VAL A 21 5.75 -1.63 19.77
C VAL A 21 5.69 -0.89 21.10
N THR A 22 6.82 -0.31 21.54
CA THR A 22 6.86 0.51 22.75
C THR A 22 6.24 1.88 22.51
N ARG A 23 6.09 2.65 23.60
CA ARG A 23 5.63 4.03 23.53
C ARG A 23 6.54 4.93 22.68
N GLU A 24 7.83 4.61 22.63
CA GLU A 24 8.85 5.33 21.84
C GLU A 24 8.93 4.87 20.38
N GLY A 25 8.04 3.96 19.94
CA GLY A 25 8.02 3.44 18.57
C GLY A 25 9.03 2.32 18.29
N LEU A 26 9.67 1.74 19.32
CA LEU A 26 10.63 0.66 19.17
C LEU A 26 9.93 -0.69 19.03
N LEU A 27 10.34 -1.49 18.05
CA LEU A 27 9.89 -2.87 17.87
C LEU A 27 10.51 -3.78 18.95
N LYS A 28 9.68 -4.48 19.70
CA LYS A 28 10.11 -5.47 20.72
C LYS A 28 10.06 -6.89 20.19
N SER A 29 9.03 -7.23 19.44
CA SER A 29 8.84 -8.54 18.85
C SER A 29 7.99 -8.43 17.59
N THR A 30 8.20 -9.35 16.66
CA THR A 30 7.41 -9.51 15.44
C THR A 30 7.05 -10.97 15.26
N ALA A 31 5.94 -11.24 14.59
CA ALA A 31 5.51 -12.57 14.19
C ALA A 31 4.80 -12.51 12.85
N GLU A 32 4.88 -13.61 12.11
CA GLU A 32 4.26 -13.76 10.79
C GLU A 32 3.64 -15.15 10.66
N GLU A 33 2.51 -15.22 9.96
CA GLU A 33 1.83 -16.45 9.55
C GLU A 33 1.36 -16.33 8.10
N PRO A 34 1.54 -17.35 7.27
CA PRO A 34 1.02 -17.34 5.91
C PRO A 34 -0.50 -17.50 5.90
N ILE A 35 -1.15 -16.95 4.87
CA ILE A 35 -2.57 -17.09 4.57
C ILE A 35 -2.77 -17.68 3.17
N SER A 36 -3.85 -18.43 3.01
CA SER A 36 -4.19 -19.09 1.75
C SER A 36 -4.71 -18.09 0.72
N ILE A 37 -4.29 -18.29 -0.53
CA ILE A 37 -4.82 -17.61 -1.70
C ILE A 37 -5.35 -18.69 -2.64
N TRP A 38 -6.59 -18.56 -3.11
CA TRP A 38 -7.15 -19.42 -4.12
C TRP A 38 -7.39 -18.64 -5.41
N GLU A 39 -7.08 -19.26 -6.53
CA GLU A 39 -7.33 -18.76 -7.89
C GLU A 39 -8.30 -19.72 -8.61
N PRO A 40 -9.63 -19.63 -8.33
CA PRO A 40 -10.61 -20.56 -8.92
C PRO A 40 -10.74 -20.41 -10.44
N GLN A 41 -10.42 -19.26 -10.99
CA GLN A 41 -10.39 -18.94 -12.41
C GLN A 41 -9.28 -17.92 -12.67
N CYS A 42 -8.88 -17.72 -13.93
CA CYS A 42 -7.96 -16.67 -14.31
C CYS A 42 -8.45 -15.30 -13.82
N ASP A 43 -7.55 -14.50 -13.23
CA ASP A 43 -7.82 -13.17 -12.67
C ASP A 43 -8.83 -13.12 -11.52
N HIS A 44 -9.25 -14.27 -10.96
CA HIS A 44 -10.09 -14.38 -9.77
C HIS A 44 -9.25 -14.81 -8.58
N TYR A 45 -9.00 -13.94 -7.64
CA TYR A 45 -8.22 -14.20 -6.43
C TYR A 45 -9.08 -14.02 -5.19
N VAL A 46 -9.15 -15.06 -4.36
CA VAL A 46 -10.02 -15.07 -3.17
C VAL A 46 -9.29 -15.56 -1.93
N GLN A 47 -9.79 -15.13 -0.77
CA GLN A 47 -9.29 -15.52 0.55
C GLN A 47 -10.45 -15.82 1.52
N SER A 48 -10.10 -16.28 2.72
CA SER A 48 -11.01 -16.56 3.83
C SER A 48 -10.86 -15.52 4.93
N SER A 49 -11.93 -14.79 5.24
CA SER A 49 -11.94 -13.87 6.37
C SER A 49 -11.81 -14.59 7.72
N THR A 50 -12.28 -15.84 7.81
CA THR A 50 -12.13 -16.69 8.99
C THR A 50 -10.68 -17.07 9.22
N GLU A 51 -9.99 -17.59 8.18
CA GLU A 51 -8.57 -17.91 8.26
C GLU A 51 -7.72 -16.67 8.62
N ILE A 52 -8.00 -15.53 7.97
CA ILE A 52 -7.30 -14.27 8.25
C ILE A 52 -7.42 -13.90 9.73
N TRP A 53 -8.63 -13.94 10.32
CA TRP A 53 -8.82 -13.65 11.74
C TRP A 53 -8.09 -14.62 12.66
N GLU A 54 -8.12 -15.92 12.37
CA GLU A 54 -7.39 -16.95 13.12
C GLU A 54 -5.87 -16.69 13.10
N LYS A 55 -5.33 -16.29 11.95
CA LYS A 55 -3.91 -15.92 11.82
C LYS A 55 -3.58 -14.63 12.57
N CYS A 56 -4.45 -13.60 12.54
CA CYS A 56 -4.31 -12.40 13.37
C CYS A 56 -4.21 -12.78 14.86
N CYS A 57 -5.10 -13.64 15.34
CA CYS A 57 -5.07 -14.13 16.73
C CYS A 57 -3.76 -14.85 17.06
N THR A 58 -3.27 -15.65 16.13
CA THR A 58 -2.02 -16.42 16.31
C THR A 58 -0.80 -15.49 16.43
N VAL A 59 -0.65 -14.52 15.52
CA VAL A 59 0.51 -13.61 15.53
C VAL A 59 0.47 -12.66 16.72
N VAL A 60 -0.72 -12.18 17.12
CA VAL A 60 -0.87 -11.31 18.31
C VAL A 60 -0.49 -12.04 19.58
N LYS A 61 -0.93 -13.30 19.77
CA LYS A 61 -0.50 -14.13 20.91
C LYS A 61 1.00 -14.35 20.94
N LYS A 62 1.63 -14.55 19.78
CA LYS A 62 3.10 -14.72 19.67
C LYS A 62 3.85 -13.48 20.13
N VAL A 63 3.50 -12.31 19.59
CA VAL A 63 4.21 -11.05 19.90
C VAL A 63 3.99 -10.56 21.33
N THR A 64 2.88 -10.94 21.96
CA THR A 64 2.56 -10.56 23.35
C THR A 64 2.95 -11.61 24.38
N GLN A 65 3.63 -12.68 23.97
CA GLN A 65 4.10 -13.71 24.89
C GLN A 65 5.02 -13.12 25.96
N GLY A 66 4.74 -13.39 27.24
CA GLY A 66 5.50 -12.85 28.37
C GLY A 66 5.15 -11.42 28.78
N VAL A 67 4.27 -10.75 28.05
CA VAL A 67 3.77 -9.40 28.37
C VAL A 67 2.50 -9.48 29.20
N LYS A 68 2.39 -8.68 30.25
CA LYS A 68 1.14 -8.60 31.03
C LYS A 68 0.05 -7.94 30.18
N ARG A 69 -1.15 -8.53 30.16
CA ARG A 69 -2.29 -8.04 29.36
C ARG A 69 -2.62 -6.56 29.58
N ASN A 70 -2.43 -6.03 30.79
CA ASN A 70 -2.69 -4.62 31.10
C ASN A 70 -1.59 -3.66 30.61
N GLN A 71 -0.48 -4.16 30.12
CA GLN A 71 0.59 -3.36 29.50
C GLN A 71 0.31 -3.07 28.02
N VAL A 72 -0.56 -3.87 27.36
CA VAL A 72 -1.02 -3.59 25.99
C VAL A 72 -2.18 -2.61 26.07
N ARG A 73 -1.97 -1.39 25.60
CA ARG A 73 -2.92 -0.28 25.71
C ARG A 73 -3.80 -0.11 24.51
N GLY A 74 -3.32 -0.51 23.33
CA GLY A 74 -4.07 -0.38 22.10
C GLY A 74 -3.63 -1.35 21.02
N VAL A 75 -4.56 -1.64 20.11
CA VAL A 75 -4.37 -2.46 18.92
C VAL A 75 -4.80 -1.66 17.69
N GLY A 76 -4.01 -1.69 16.65
CA GLY A 76 -4.36 -1.17 15.35
C GLY A 76 -4.25 -2.25 14.28
N PHE A 77 -5.16 -2.21 13.32
CA PHE A 77 -5.19 -3.11 12.17
C PHE A 77 -4.97 -2.33 10.89
N ASP A 78 -4.20 -2.88 10.00
CA ASP A 78 -4.22 -2.52 8.61
C ASP A 78 -4.33 -3.79 7.74
N ALA A 79 -4.78 -3.62 6.52
CA ALA A 79 -4.88 -4.73 5.57
C ALA A 79 -4.88 -4.24 4.13
N THR A 80 -4.66 -5.18 3.20
CA THR A 80 -4.98 -4.97 1.78
C THR A 80 -6.45 -4.56 1.61
N CYS A 81 -6.74 -3.73 0.62
CA CYS A 81 -8.10 -3.27 0.31
C CYS A 81 -8.94 -4.35 -0.41
N SER A 82 -9.13 -5.49 0.25
CA SER A 82 -9.91 -6.62 -0.25
C SER A 82 -11.36 -6.54 0.21
N LEU A 83 -12.30 -7.00 -0.61
CA LEU A 83 -13.74 -6.95 -0.34
C LEU A 83 -14.19 -8.18 0.44
N VAL A 84 -14.74 -8.00 1.64
CA VAL A 84 -15.31 -9.07 2.49
C VAL A 84 -16.83 -9.04 2.44
N VAL A 85 -17.46 -10.19 2.27
CA VAL A 85 -18.93 -10.31 2.19
C VAL A 85 -19.47 -11.16 3.33
N LEU A 86 -20.44 -10.58 4.09
CA LEU A 86 -21.11 -11.24 5.21
C LEU A 86 -22.64 -11.16 5.06
N ASP A 87 -23.35 -12.15 5.64
CA ASP A 87 -24.81 -12.16 5.73
C ASP A 87 -25.33 -11.34 6.95
N GLN A 88 -26.65 -11.34 7.14
CA GLN A 88 -27.30 -10.65 8.27
C GLN A 88 -26.91 -11.20 9.65
N ASN A 89 -26.42 -12.44 9.71
CA ASN A 89 -25.92 -13.07 10.92
C ASN A 89 -24.41 -12.89 11.06
N LEU A 90 -23.80 -12.03 10.23
CA LEU A 90 -22.38 -11.74 10.19
C LEU A 90 -21.51 -12.98 9.87
N GLN A 91 -22.10 -13.93 9.11
CA GLN A 91 -21.42 -15.13 8.64
C GLN A 91 -20.91 -14.95 7.21
N PRO A 92 -19.79 -15.62 6.84
CA PRO A 92 -19.23 -15.56 5.50
C PRO A 92 -20.23 -15.93 4.40
N VAL A 93 -20.28 -15.12 3.34
CA VAL A 93 -21.03 -15.37 2.10
C VAL A 93 -20.05 -15.66 0.97
N PRO A 94 -20.18 -16.80 0.26
CA PRO A 94 -19.21 -17.15 -0.79
C PRO A 94 -19.25 -16.17 -1.95
N VAL A 95 -18.06 -15.83 -2.46
CA VAL A 95 -17.85 -14.96 -3.63
C VAL A 95 -17.37 -15.76 -4.87
N THR A 96 -17.59 -17.07 -4.83
CA THR A 96 -17.24 -18.02 -5.89
C THR A 96 -18.45 -18.83 -6.32
N GLN A 97 -18.44 -19.36 -7.55
CA GLN A 97 -19.56 -20.12 -8.11
C GLN A 97 -19.77 -21.48 -7.44
N ASP A 98 -18.70 -22.06 -6.86
CA ASP A 98 -18.78 -23.33 -6.12
C ASP A 98 -19.48 -23.23 -4.77
N GLY A 99 -19.75 -21.99 -4.29
CA GLY A 99 -20.48 -21.77 -3.05
C GLY A 99 -19.69 -22.05 -1.77
N ASP A 100 -18.37 -22.18 -1.85
CA ASP A 100 -17.54 -22.43 -0.68
C ASP A 100 -17.47 -21.18 0.23
N ARG A 101 -18.07 -21.29 1.43
CA ARG A 101 -18.13 -20.21 2.41
C ARG A 101 -16.76 -19.75 2.93
N GLN A 102 -15.74 -20.60 2.83
CA GLN A 102 -14.37 -20.20 3.15
C GLN A 102 -13.80 -19.17 2.17
N ARG A 103 -14.44 -18.99 1.00
CA ARG A 103 -14.02 -18.07 -0.06
C ARG A 103 -14.96 -16.87 -0.10
N ASN A 104 -14.89 -16.01 0.90
CA ASN A 104 -15.78 -14.85 1.08
C ASN A 104 -15.07 -13.50 0.92
N VAL A 105 -13.80 -13.50 0.51
CA VAL A 105 -12.99 -12.30 0.30
C VAL A 105 -12.56 -12.23 -1.17
N VAL A 106 -12.93 -11.14 -1.88
CA VAL A 106 -12.39 -10.81 -3.20
C VAL A 106 -11.15 -9.95 -2.99
N MET A 107 -9.98 -10.46 -3.41
CA MET A 107 -8.71 -9.78 -3.16
C MET A 107 -8.59 -8.46 -3.93
N TRP A 108 -7.72 -7.57 -3.46
CA TRP A 108 -7.46 -6.27 -4.09
C TRP A 108 -7.02 -6.42 -5.55
N MET A 109 -6.16 -7.38 -5.85
CA MET A 109 -5.59 -7.64 -7.17
C MET A 109 -6.49 -8.49 -8.09
N ASP A 110 -7.72 -8.81 -7.66
CA ASP A 110 -8.69 -9.54 -8.45
C ASP A 110 -9.26 -8.63 -9.55
N HIS A 111 -9.13 -9.02 -10.80
CA HIS A 111 -9.55 -8.24 -11.96
C HIS A 111 -10.79 -8.79 -12.65
N ARG A 112 -11.57 -9.68 -11.98
CA ARG A 112 -12.83 -10.21 -12.52
C ARG A 112 -13.82 -9.13 -12.99
N ALA A 113 -13.76 -7.96 -12.40
CA ALA A 113 -14.65 -6.84 -12.65
C ALA A 113 -14.09 -5.81 -13.66
N ALA A 114 -13.14 -6.18 -14.52
CA ALA A 114 -12.52 -5.27 -15.48
C ALA A 114 -13.55 -4.66 -16.46
N GLU A 115 -14.53 -5.46 -16.94
CA GLU A 115 -15.62 -4.98 -17.80
C GLU A 115 -16.52 -3.97 -17.07
N GLN A 116 -16.90 -4.26 -15.81
CA GLN A 116 -17.70 -3.38 -14.98
C GLN A 116 -16.96 -2.05 -14.74
N ALA A 117 -15.66 -2.09 -14.47
CA ALA A 117 -14.82 -0.90 -14.30
C ALA A 117 -14.81 -0.02 -15.57
N ALA A 118 -14.67 -0.62 -16.74
CA ALA A 118 -14.75 0.09 -18.02
C ALA A 118 -16.13 0.74 -18.24
N ARG A 119 -17.23 0.03 -17.94
CA ARG A 119 -18.59 0.58 -18.03
C ARG A 119 -18.80 1.74 -17.06
N ILE A 120 -18.30 1.65 -15.83
CA ILE A 120 -18.38 2.74 -14.84
C ILE A 120 -17.58 3.95 -15.34
N THR A 121 -16.38 3.75 -15.87
CA THR A 121 -15.58 4.83 -16.47
C THR A 121 -16.34 5.55 -17.58
N ASN A 122 -17.02 4.81 -18.45
CA ASN A 122 -17.77 5.37 -19.58
C ASN A 122 -19.02 6.17 -19.16
N THR A 123 -19.45 6.10 -17.89
CA THR A 123 -20.53 6.98 -17.40
C THR A 123 -20.11 8.45 -17.36
N GLY A 124 -18.80 8.73 -17.26
CA GLY A 124 -18.28 10.08 -17.12
C GLY A 124 -18.74 10.80 -15.84
N HIS A 125 -19.21 10.04 -14.83
CA HIS A 125 -19.73 10.61 -13.59
C HIS A 125 -18.67 11.43 -12.85
N GLN A 126 -19.06 12.57 -12.26
CA GLN A 126 -18.14 13.51 -11.61
C GLN A 126 -17.28 12.87 -10.50
N VAL A 127 -17.78 11.83 -9.83
CA VAL A 127 -17.05 11.13 -8.78
C VAL A 127 -15.74 10.51 -9.29
N LEU A 128 -15.63 10.22 -10.59
CA LEU A 128 -14.43 9.64 -11.21
C LEU A 128 -13.22 10.57 -11.11
N SER A 129 -13.43 11.88 -10.97
CA SER A 129 -12.32 12.83 -10.74
C SER A 129 -11.51 12.49 -9.47
N ARG A 130 -12.14 11.86 -8.49
CA ARG A 130 -11.50 11.44 -7.23
C ARG A 130 -10.63 10.18 -7.37
N VAL A 131 -10.78 9.47 -8.47
CA VAL A 131 -10.05 8.22 -8.77
C VAL A 131 -9.19 8.35 -10.03
N GLY A 132 -8.75 9.57 -10.32
CA GLY A 132 -7.88 9.86 -11.47
C GLY A 132 -8.59 9.87 -12.83
N GLY A 133 -9.93 9.91 -12.84
CA GLY A 133 -10.75 9.93 -14.06
C GLY A 133 -11.14 8.55 -14.60
N VAL A 134 -10.51 7.49 -14.14
CA VAL A 134 -10.70 6.10 -14.61
C VAL A 134 -10.97 5.18 -13.43
N MET A 135 -12.09 4.43 -13.46
CA MET A 135 -12.39 3.43 -12.44
C MET A 135 -11.49 2.21 -12.60
N SER A 136 -10.76 1.86 -11.55
CA SER A 136 -9.92 0.66 -11.52
C SER A 136 -10.73 -0.58 -11.11
N PRO A 137 -10.48 -1.78 -11.67
CA PRO A 137 -11.05 -3.04 -11.18
C PRO A 137 -10.60 -3.39 -9.74
N GLU A 138 -9.54 -2.77 -9.24
CA GLU A 138 -9.08 -2.91 -7.86
C GLU A 138 -10.00 -2.22 -6.83
N MET A 139 -10.94 -1.38 -7.29
CA MET A 139 -11.90 -0.68 -6.43
C MET A 139 -13.16 -1.49 -6.17
N GLN A 140 -13.92 -1.10 -5.15
CA GLN A 140 -15.08 -1.88 -4.70
C GLN A 140 -16.33 -1.71 -5.59
N PRO A 141 -16.67 -0.53 -6.16
CA PRO A 141 -17.86 -0.40 -7.00
C PRO A 141 -17.93 -1.40 -8.16
N PRO A 142 -16.87 -1.61 -8.98
CA PRO A 142 -16.93 -2.63 -10.04
C PRO A 142 -17.06 -4.06 -9.50
N LYS A 143 -16.41 -4.39 -8.37
CA LYS A 143 -16.51 -5.72 -7.74
C LYS A 143 -17.94 -5.99 -7.25
N LEU A 144 -18.59 -5.00 -6.62
CA LEU A 144 -19.98 -5.08 -6.19
C LEU A 144 -20.92 -5.28 -7.38
N LEU A 145 -20.72 -4.54 -8.46
CA LEU A 145 -21.51 -4.68 -9.69
C LEU A 145 -21.35 -6.07 -10.29
N TRP A 146 -20.12 -6.59 -10.33
CA TRP A 146 -19.85 -7.95 -10.80
C TRP A 146 -20.58 -9.01 -9.94
N LEU A 147 -20.54 -8.88 -8.60
CA LEU A 147 -21.25 -9.80 -7.69
C LEU A 147 -22.76 -9.77 -7.92
N LYS A 148 -23.35 -8.57 -8.12
CA LYS A 148 -24.77 -8.42 -8.44
C LYS A 148 -25.15 -9.11 -9.75
N GLU A 149 -24.34 -8.99 -10.78
CA GLU A 149 -24.60 -9.55 -12.12
C GLU A 149 -24.35 -11.05 -12.19
N ASN A 150 -23.32 -11.58 -11.55
CA ASN A 150 -22.83 -12.95 -11.75
C ASN A 150 -23.18 -13.91 -10.59
N LEU A 151 -23.40 -13.39 -9.37
CA LEU A 151 -23.69 -14.19 -8.17
C LEU A 151 -24.93 -13.66 -7.44
N LYS A 152 -25.98 -13.29 -8.17
CA LYS A 152 -27.18 -12.64 -7.62
C LYS A 152 -27.80 -13.45 -6.50
N GLU A 153 -28.15 -14.73 -6.72
CA GLU A 153 -28.84 -15.57 -5.75
C GLU A 153 -27.91 -16.18 -4.69
N SER A 154 -26.67 -16.50 -5.09
CA SER A 154 -25.73 -17.18 -4.19
C SER A 154 -24.98 -16.22 -3.26
N CYS A 155 -24.78 -14.97 -3.68
CA CYS A 155 -24.03 -13.95 -2.93
C CYS A 155 -24.85 -12.67 -2.70
N TRP A 156 -25.21 -11.92 -3.75
CA TRP A 156 -25.78 -10.57 -3.64
C TRP A 156 -27.03 -10.49 -2.76
N ASN A 157 -28.00 -11.37 -2.99
CA ASN A 157 -29.27 -11.39 -2.23
C ASN A 157 -29.08 -11.86 -0.78
N LYS A 158 -27.98 -12.56 -0.47
CA LYS A 158 -27.65 -13.02 0.89
C LYS A 158 -26.80 -12.02 1.66
N ALA A 159 -26.06 -11.16 0.94
CA ALA A 159 -25.17 -10.19 1.53
C ALA A 159 -25.94 -9.10 2.27
N ALA A 160 -25.61 -8.91 3.55
CA ALA A 160 -26.10 -7.82 4.39
C ALA A 160 -25.00 -6.80 4.68
N HIS A 161 -23.73 -7.21 4.61
CA HIS A 161 -22.59 -6.35 4.86
C HIS A 161 -21.48 -6.60 3.85
N PHE A 162 -21.01 -5.52 3.25
CA PHE A 162 -19.80 -5.46 2.46
C PHE A 162 -18.78 -4.62 3.23
N PHE A 163 -17.62 -5.20 3.52
CA PHE A 163 -16.52 -4.52 4.22
C PHE A 163 -15.31 -4.41 3.32
N ASP A 164 -14.53 -3.35 3.50
CA ASP A 164 -13.10 -3.47 3.22
C ASP A 164 -12.45 -4.34 4.29
N LEU A 165 -11.41 -5.10 3.96
CA LEU A 165 -10.78 -6.04 4.90
C LEU A 165 -10.27 -5.37 6.18
N PRO A 166 -9.63 -4.17 6.14
CA PRO A 166 -9.27 -3.45 7.37
C PRO A 166 -10.47 -3.16 8.28
N ASP A 167 -11.59 -2.74 7.70
CA ASP A 167 -12.82 -2.48 8.46
C ASP A 167 -13.45 -3.74 9.02
N PHE A 168 -13.38 -4.86 8.28
CA PHE A 168 -13.80 -6.17 8.78
C PHE A 168 -13.01 -6.56 10.04
N LEU A 169 -11.68 -6.38 10.05
CA LEU A 169 -10.83 -6.69 11.20
C LEU A 169 -11.19 -5.82 12.41
N SER A 170 -11.39 -4.52 12.20
CA SER A 170 -11.80 -3.58 13.22
C SER A 170 -13.18 -3.95 13.80
N TRP A 171 -14.14 -4.29 12.94
CA TRP A 171 -15.45 -4.78 13.34
C TRP A 171 -15.35 -6.10 14.13
N LYS A 172 -14.58 -7.08 13.65
CA LYS A 172 -14.42 -8.39 14.32
C LYS A 172 -13.82 -8.24 15.72
N ALA A 173 -12.93 -7.25 15.89
CA ALA A 173 -12.31 -6.93 17.16
C ALA A 173 -13.25 -6.21 18.15
N THR A 174 -14.15 -5.34 17.66
CA THR A 174 -14.91 -4.40 18.53
C THR A 174 -16.43 -4.56 18.47
N GLY A 175 -16.96 -5.26 17.46
CA GLY A 175 -18.40 -5.26 17.16
C GLY A 175 -18.92 -3.95 16.55
N CYS A 176 -18.07 -2.93 16.38
CA CYS A 176 -18.45 -1.61 15.89
C CYS A 176 -18.52 -1.60 14.35
N LEU A 177 -19.65 -1.17 13.78
CA LEU A 177 -19.87 -1.10 12.32
C LEU A 177 -19.37 0.19 11.67
N THR A 178 -18.76 1.10 12.42
CA THR A 178 -18.16 2.33 11.88
C THR A 178 -16.99 1.98 10.95
N ARG A 179 -16.96 2.62 9.78
CA ARG A 179 -15.91 2.42 8.77
C ARG A 179 -14.81 3.47 8.90
N SER A 180 -13.61 3.09 8.54
CA SER A 180 -12.52 4.06 8.39
C SER A 180 -12.73 4.95 7.17
N LEU A 181 -12.49 6.25 7.31
CA LEU A 181 -12.45 7.15 6.15
C LEU A 181 -11.39 6.70 5.14
N CYS A 182 -10.26 6.12 5.58
CA CYS A 182 -9.21 5.62 4.70
C CYS A 182 -9.78 4.70 3.61
N THR A 183 -10.45 3.65 4.02
CA THR A 183 -10.98 2.62 3.10
C THR A 183 -12.04 3.20 2.18
N LEU A 184 -12.99 3.96 2.75
CA LEU A 184 -14.15 4.46 2.01
C LEU A 184 -13.79 5.52 0.97
N VAL A 185 -12.91 6.47 1.30
CA VAL A 185 -12.52 7.52 0.33
C VAL A 185 -11.60 6.98 -0.76
N CYS A 186 -10.76 5.97 -0.44
CA CYS A 186 -9.79 5.44 -1.40
C CYS A 186 -10.38 4.39 -2.33
N LYS A 187 -11.31 3.55 -1.85
CA LYS A 187 -11.76 2.36 -2.61
C LYS A 187 -13.26 2.32 -2.88
N TRP A 188 -14.08 3.14 -2.20
CA TRP A 188 -15.53 3.08 -2.27
C TRP A 188 -16.18 4.35 -2.85
N THR A 189 -15.40 5.34 -3.28
CA THR A 189 -15.90 6.63 -3.80
C THR A 189 -16.67 7.49 -2.79
N TYR A 190 -16.46 7.29 -1.49
CA TYR A 190 -17.02 8.15 -0.46
C TYR A 190 -16.33 9.53 -0.48
N CYS A 191 -17.10 10.61 -0.41
CA CYS A 191 -16.60 11.98 -0.60
C CYS A 191 -16.93 12.88 0.61
N PRO A 192 -16.08 12.94 1.65
CA PRO A 192 -16.31 13.88 2.75
C PRO A 192 -16.20 15.35 2.27
N PRO A 193 -17.02 16.28 2.82
CA PRO A 193 -18.06 16.07 3.84
C PRO A 193 -19.40 15.56 3.29
N GLU A 194 -19.61 15.53 1.97
CA GLU A 194 -20.89 15.22 1.32
C GLU A 194 -21.35 13.78 1.56
N GLY A 195 -20.40 12.86 1.70
CA GLY A 195 -20.67 11.46 1.96
C GLY A 195 -20.86 10.62 0.68
N TRP A 196 -21.83 9.72 0.70
CA TRP A 196 -22.18 8.87 -0.43
C TRP A 196 -22.94 9.65 -1.51
N ASP A 197 -22.48 9.57 -2.76
CA ASP A 197 -23.19 10.13 -3.92
C ASP A 197 -24.24 9.12 -4.43
N ALA A 198 -25.51 9.30 -4.05
CA ALA A 198 -26.61 8.43 -4.47
C ALA A 198 -26.77 8.39 -6.01
N SER A 199 -26.47 9.49 -6.72
CA SER A 199 -26.56 9.55 -8.17
C SER A 199 -25.54 8.64 -8.84
N PHE A 200 -24.34 8.54 -8.27
CA PHE A 200 -23.31 7.61 -8.74
C PHE A 200 -23.78 6.17 -8.65
N TRP A 201 -24.19 5.72 -7.46
CA TRP A 201 -24.62 4.34 -7.22
C TRP A 201 -25.83 3.95 -8.08
N THR A 202 -26.77 4.88 -8.28
CA THR A 202 -27.91 4.69 -9.19
C THR A 202 -27.46 4.60 -10.65
N SER A 203 -26.53 5.44 -11.08
CA SER A 203 -26.07 5.47 -12.49
C SER A 203 -25.35 4.19 -12.92
N ILE A 204 -24.80 3.43 -11.96
CA ILE A 204 -24.11 2.17 -12.22
C ILE A 204 -24.96 0.92 -11.91
N GLY A 205 -26.26 1.10 -11.57
CA GLY A 205 -27.21 -0.01 -11.32
C GLY A 205 -27.06 -0.67 -9.95
N LEU A 206 -26.56 0.07 -8.96
CA LEU A 206 -26.40 -0.38 -7.55
C LEU A 206 -27.28 0.44 -6.58
N GLU A 207 -28.46 0.89 -7.04
CA GLU A 207 -29.42 1.68 -6.27
C GLU A 207 -29.94 0.98 -5.00
N ASP A 208 -29.96 -0.33 -4.95
CA ASP A 208 -30.31 -1.13 -3.76
C ASP A 208 -29.33 -0.96 -2.58
N LEU A 209 -28.13 -0.42 -2.81
CA LEU A 209 -27.22 -0.06 -1.72
C LEU A 209 -27.62 1.23 -0.99
N LEU A 210 -28.52 2.06 -1.56
CA LEU A 210 -29.02 3.27 -0.92
C LEU A 210 -29.95 2.96 0.26
N GLU A 211 -30.48 1.75 0.32
CA GLU A 211 -31.40 1.32 1.37
C GLU A 211 -30.79 1.50 2.76
N ASN A 212 -31.63 1.91 3.72
CA ASN A 212 -31.24 2.13 5.12
C ASN A 212 -29.97 2.99 5.27
N ASN A 213 -29.86 4.05 4.46
CA ASN A 213 -28.73 4.97 4.48
C ASN A 213 -27.38 4.25 4.25
N PHE A 214 -27.27 3.49 3.17
CA PHE A 214 -26.06 2.74 2.80
C PHE A 214 -25.58 1.74 3.86
N SER A 215 -26.47 1.20 4.68
CA SER A 215 -26.10 0.32 5.80
C SER A 215 -25.25 -0.88 5.39
N LYS A 216 -25.45 -1.41 4.18
CA LYS A 216 -24.65 -2.54 3.66
C LYS A 216 -23.19 -2.22 3.40
N ILE A 217 -22.87 -0.97 3.06
CA ILE A 217 -21.51 -0.51 2.73
C ILE A 217 -20.92 0.47 3.76
N GLY A 218 -21.72 0.86 4.75
CA GLY A 218 -21.30 1.69 5.89
C GLY A 218 -21.98 3.06 5.92
N SER A 219 -22.78 3.29 6.98
CA SER A 219 -23.49 4.55 7.23
C SER A 219 -22.76 5.49 8.20
N ALA A 220 -21.88 4.94 9.04
CA ALA A 220 -21.07 5.69 10.00
C ALA A 220 -19.59 5.59 9.68
N THR A 221 -18.90 6.72 9.78
CA THR A 221 -17.49 6.83 9.41
C THR A 221 -16.68 7.59 10.48
N CYS A 222 -15.39 7.31 10.56
CA CYS A 222 -14.46 8.09 11.39
C CYS A 222 -13.06 8.12 10.78
N PRO A 223 -12.22 9.12 11.13
CA PRO A 223 -10.82 9.15 10.71
C PRO A 223 -10.01 7.97 11.26
N PRO A 224 -8.93 7.56 10.57
CA PRO A 224 -8.01 6.54 11.06
C PRO A 224 -7.50 6.82 12.47
N GLY A 225 -7.35 5.75 13.28
CA GLY A 225 -6.90 5.85 14.66
C GLY A 225 -7.95 6.39 15.65
N SER A 226 -9.16 6.74 15.19
CA SER A 226 -10.26 7.05 16.11
C SER A 226 -10.63 5.81 16.92
N PRO A 227 -10.95 5.93 18.23
CA PRO A 227 -11.35 4.79 19.04
C PRO A 227 -12.67 4.20 18.53
N LEU A 228 -12.73 2.87 18.43
CA LEU A 228 -13.90 2.13 17.97
C LEU A 228 -14.61 1.45 19.15
N GLY A 229 -15.87 1.81 19.36
CA GLY A 229 -16.70 1.29 20.45
C GLY A 229 -16.00 1.40 21.81
N ASP A 230 -16.18 0.37 22.62
CA ASP A 230 -15.51 0.25 23.93
C ASP A 230 -14.19 -0.52 23.86
N GLY A 231 -13.57 -0.62 22.68
CA GLY A 231 -12.37 -1.41 22.41
C GLY A 231 -12.68 -2.89 22.18
N LEU A 232 -11.71 -3.77 22.50
CA LEU A 232 -11.88 -5.22 22.28
C LEU A 232 -13.08 -5.79 23.02
N THR A 233 -13.94 -6.52 22.30
CA THR A 233 -15.01 -7.31 22.92
C THR A 233 -14.44 -8.41 23.83
N GLN A 234 -15.27 -9.03 24.67
CA GLN A 234 -14.84 -10.17 25.50
C GLN A 234 -14.36 -11.34 24.63
N GLU A 235 -15.05 -11.62 23.52
CA GLU A 235 -14.70 -12.69 22.57
C GLU A 235 -13.36 -12.40 21.89
N ALA A 236 -13.23 -11.25 21.24
CA ALA A 236 -12.02 -10.86 20.53
C ALA A 236 -10.80 -10.77 21.47
N ALA A 237 -10.98 -10.27 22.69
CA ALA A 237 -9.92 -10.22 23.68
C ALA A 237 -9.44 -11.63 24.09
N SER A 238 -10.38 -12.59 24.24
CA SER A 238 -10.05 -13.98 24.48
C SER A 238 -9.29 -14.59 23.31
N ASP A 239 -9.76 -14.35 22.08
CA ASP A 239 -9.13 -14.84 20.85
C ASP A 239 -7.72 -14.30 20.65
N LEU A 240 -7.51 -13.00 20.91
CA LEU A 240 -6.21 -12.33 20.79
C LEU A 240 -5.28 -12.53 22.00
N GLY A 241 -5.79 -13.08 23.11
CA GLY A 241 -5.03 -13.23 24.37
C GLY A 241 -4.81 -11.91 25.11
N LEU A 242 -5.61 -10.89 24.83
CA LEU A 242 -5.52 -9.55 25.40
C LEU A 242 -6.60 -9.28 26.47
N LYS A 243 -6.65 -8.05 26.98
CA LYS A 243 -7.67 -7.63 27.95
C LYS A 243 -8.92 -7.09 27.23
N PRO A 244 -10.14 -7.45 27.63
CA PRO A 244 -11.34 -6.77 27.17
C PRO A 244 -11.28 -5.27 27.41
N GLY A 245 -11.79 -4.47 26.47
CA GLY A 245 -11.72 -3.01 26.53
C GLY A 245 -10.34 -2.43 26.19
N THR A 246 -9.35 -3.26 25.72
CA THR A 246 -8.13 -2.70 25.09
C THR A 246 -8.55 -1.87 23.88
N ALA A 247 -8.07 -0.63 23.79
CA ALA A 247 -8.47 0.29 22.73
C ALA A 247 -8.14 -0.25 21.33
N VAL A 248 -9.05 -0.06 20.39
CA VAL A 248 -8.85 -0.42 18.97
C VAL A 248 -9.04 0.84 18.12
N GLY A 249 -8.06 1.15 17.31
CA GLY A 249 -8.12 2.28 16.38
C GLY A 249 -8.82 1.92 15.06
N ALA A 250 -9.57 2.87 14.49
CA ALA A 250 -10.05 2.76 13.14
C ALA A 250 -8.88 2.50 12.17
N SER A 251 -9.08 1.56 11.26
CA SER A 251 -8.03 0.92 10.46
C SER A 251 -7.49 1.78 9.32
N LEU A 252 -6.42 1.30 8.69
CA LEU A 252 -5.84 1.82 7.44
C LEU A 252 -5.75 0.71 6.39
N ILE A 253 -5.63 1.10 5.12
CA ILE A 253 -5.09 0.23 4.08
C ILE A 253 -3.58 0.06 4.34
N ASP A 254 -3.02 -1.13 4.07
CA ASP A 254 -1.62 -1.51 4.35
C ASP A 254 -0.60 -0.49 3.81
N ALA A 255 -0.76 -0.06 2.56
CA ALA A 255 0.09 0.95 1.96
C ALA A 255 0.01 2.30 2.71
N HIS A 256 -1.18 2.70 3.19
CA HIS A 256 -1.34 3.92 3.98
C HIS A 256 -0.76 3.79 5.39
N ALA A 257 -0.83 2.60 6.00
CA ALA A 257 -0.13 2.32 7.25
C ALA A 257 1.39 2.43 7.06
N GLY A 258 1.93 1.89 5.96
CA GLY A 258 3.33 2.07 5.58
C GLY A 258 3.70 3.54 5.40
N GLY A 259 2.86 4.31 4.71
CA GLY A 259 3.02 5.75 4.54
C GLY A 259 3.04 6.50 5.87
N LEU A 260 2.09 6.21 6.76
CA LEU A 260 2.02 6.78 8.09
C LEU A 260 3.27 6.43 8.91
N GLY A 261 3.73 5.18 8.83
CA GLY A 261 4.89 4.67 9.56
C GLY A 261 6.22 5.32 9.17
N VAL A 262 6.34 5.91 7.97
CA VAL A 262 7.59 6.57 7.54
C VAL A 262 7.52 8.09 7.47
N ILE A 263 6.38 8.66 7.07
CA ILE A 263 6.27 10.10 6.79
C ILE A 263 6.47 10.96 8.03
N GLY A 264 6.16 10.42 9.22
CA GLY A 264 6.32 11.07 10.50
C GLY A 264 7.72 10.94 11.13
N ALA A 265 8.69 10.33 10.44
CA ALA A 265 10.05 10.16 10.98
C ALA A 265 10.64 11.49 11.49
N ASP A 266 11.27 11.45 12.66
CA ASP A 266 12.00 12.61 13.19
C ASP A 266 13.29 12.80 12.39
N VAL A 267 13.37 13.93 11.70
CA VAL A 267 14.52 14.29 10.86
C VAL A 267 15.29 15.49 11.41
N LYS A 268 15.02 15.87 12.65
CA LYS A 268 15.64 17.02 13.29
C LYS A 268 17.15 16.83 13.44
N GLY A 269 17.91 17.84 13.01
CA GLY A 269 19.38 17.83 13.07
C GLY A 269 20.06 17.15 11.88
N PHE A 270 19.28 16.70 10.87
CA PHE A 270 19.83 16.09 9.64
C PHE A 270 20.00 17.09 8.49
N HIS A 271 19.58 18.35 8.65
CA HIS A 271 19.68 19.41 7.64
C HIS A 271 18.99 19.08 6.32
N LEU A 272 17.85 18.38 6.37
CA LEU A 272 17.06 18.04 5.20
C LEU A 272 16.14 19.20 4.78
N PRO A 273 15.82 19.33 3.48
CA PRO A 273 14.91 20.38 2.99
C PRO A 273 13.51 20.37 3.63
N CYS A 274 13.10 19.24 4.22
CA CYS A 274 11.81 19.09 4.90
C CYS A 274 11.90 19.27 6.43
N GLU A 275 13.08 19.52 7.03
CA GLU A 275 13.29 19.50 8.49
C GLU A 275 12.38 20.52 9.21
N ASP A 276 12.41 21.78 8.76
CA ASP A 276 11.61 22.87 9.32
C ASP A 276 10.34 23.17 8.48
N GLN A 277 9.91 22.22 7.67
CA GLN A 277 8.74 22.37 6.81
C GLN A 277 7.57 21.51 7.31
N PRO A 278 6.32 21.85 6.96
CA PRO A 278 5.16 21.02 7.24
C PRO A 278 5.36 19.60 6.69
N ILE A 279 4.69 18.63 7.31
CA ILE A 279 4.71 17.22 6.88
C ILE A 279 4.27 17.03 5.42
N THR A 280 3.55 18.00 4.87
CA THR A 280 3.12 18.05 3.46
C THR A 280 4.29 18.20 2.47
N SER A 281 5.50 18.57 2.96
CA SER A 281 6.72 18.61 2.15
C SER A 281 7.39 17.24 1.95
N ARG A 282 6.77 16.18 2.45
CA ARG A 282 7.28 14.81 2.43
C ARG A 282 6.42 13.93 1.53
N MET A 283 7.04 13.04 0.75
CA MET A 283 6.34 12.00 0.01
C MET A 283 6.75 10.63 0.54
N ALA A 284 5.79 9.82 0.95
CA ALA A 284 6.03 8.43 1.32
C ALA A 284 5.98 7.53 0.09
N MET A 285 6.95 6.60 -0.02
CA MET A 285 7.00 5.59 -1.07
C MET A 285 7.06 4.20 -0.45
N ILE A 286 6.06 3.38 -0.76
CA ILE A 286 5.96 2.00 -0.29
C ILE A 286 6.39 1.09 -1.44
N CYS A 287 7.66 0.66 -1.39
CA CYS A 287 8.37 0.04 -2.49
C CYS A 287 8.45 -1.49 -2.32
N GLY A 288 7.51 -2.20 -2.93
CA GLY A 288 7.38 -3.65 -2.90
C GLY A 288 7.30 -4.29 -4.28
N THR A 289 6.39 -5.23 -4.46
CA THR A 289 6.02 -5.82 -5.76
C THR A 289 5.57 -4.75 -6.74
N SER A 290 4.74 -3.83 -6.26
CA SER A 290 4.37 -2.53 -6.83
C SER A 290 4.94 -1.41 -5.96
N THR A 291 4.81 -0.15 -6.37
CA THR A 291 5.18 1.01 -5.54
C THR A 291 4.01 1.99 -5.49
N CYS A 292 3.65 2.41 -4.26
CA CYS A 292 2.73 3.51 -4.02
C CYS A 292 3.50 4.78 -3.67
N HIS A 293 3.07 5.91 -4.22
CA HIS A 293 3.64 7.24 -4.03
C HIS A 293 2.56 8.10 -3.36
N MET A 294 2.78 8.46 -2.10
CA MET A 294 1.78 9.10 -1.25
C MET A 294 2.22 10.50 -0.86
N ALA A 295 1.52 11.51 -1.38
CA ALA A 295 1.69 12.91 -1.06
C ALA A 295 0.47 13.44 -0.31
N ILE A 296 0.69 14.26 0.71
CA ILE A 296 -0.38 14.89 1.50
C ILE A 296 -0.37 16.40 1.32
N SER A 297 -1.55 17.04 1.47
CA SER A 297 -1.74 18.47 1.32
C SER A 297 -2.81 19.00 2.28
N GLU A 298 -2.77 20.29 2.58
CA GLU A 298 -3.79 20.96 3.42
C GLU A 298 -5.07 21.26 2.61
N GLN A 299 -4.93 21.42 1.29
CA GLN A 299 -6.04 21.72 0.38
C GLN A 299 -6.22 20.56 -0.61
N PRO A 300 -7.43 20.35 -1.14
CA PRO A 300 -7.67 19.31 -2.16
C PRO A 300 -6.95 19.67 -3.46
N LEU A 301 -5.98 18.86 -3.88
CA LEU A 301 -5.24 19.00 -5.13
C LEU A 301 -5.65 17.89 -6.10
N PHE A 302 -6.24 18.26 -7.23
CA PHE A 302 -6.62 17.30 -8.27
C PHE A 302 -5.45 17.08 -9.23
N VAL A 303 -4.91 15.87 -9.25
CA VAL A 303 -3.78 15.48 -10.10
C VAL A 303 -4.29 14.50 -11.16
N PRO A 304 -4.28 14.84 -12.45
CA PRO A 304 -4.72 13.92 -13.50
C PRO A 304 -3.97 12.58 -13.41
N GLY A 305 -4.70 11.47 -13.54
CA GLY A 305 -4.13 10.12 -13.49
C GLY A 305 -3.60 9.66 -12.11
N VAL A 306 -3.80 10.45 -11.06
CA VAL A 306 -3.44 10.12 -9.68
C VAL A 306 -4.70 10.05 -8.82
N TRP A 307 -4.80 9.04 -7.98
CA TRP A 307 -5.96 8.86 -7.09
C TRP A 307 -5.99 9.94 -6.01
N GLY A 308 -7.18 10.39 -5.69
CA GLY A 308 -7.43 11.48 -4.75
C GLY A 308 -7.91 12.77 -5.45
N PRO A 309 -8.02 13.87 -4.71
CA PRO A 309 -7.65 14.03 -3.29
C PRO A 309 -8.63 13.33 -2.34
N CYS A 310 -8.08 12.60 -1.36
CA CYS A 310 -8.81 11.79 -0.38
C CYS A 310 -8.64 12.37 1.02
N LEU A 311 -9.68 12.99 1.59
CA LEU A 311 -9.62 13.62 2.91
C LEU A 311 -9.49 12.59 4.03
N SER A 312 -8.52 12.78 4.92
CA SER A 312 -8.26 11.92 6.08
C SER A 312 -7.99 10.46 5.73
N ALA A 313 -7.50 10.17 4.54
CA ALA A 313 -7.21 8.81 4.11
C ALA A 313 -6.00 8.19 4.82
N MET A 314 -4.98 8.99 5.14
CA MET A 314 -3.77 8.54 5.83
C MET A 314 -3.51 9.35 7.10
N VAL A 315 -3.48 10.67 6.98
CA VAL A 315 -3.31 11.60 8.10
C VAL A 315 -4.62 12.35 8.32
N PRO A 316 -5.25 12.27 9.51
CA PRO A 316 -6.48 12.98 9.79
C PRO A 316 -6.40 14.48 9.51
N GLY A 317 -7.39 15.02 8.82
CA GLY A 317 -7.48 16.44 8.46
C GLY A 317 -6.67 16.86 7.25
N LEU A 318 -5.84 15.98 6.68
CA LEU A 318 -5.09 16.24 5.45
C LEU A 318 -5.66 15.46 4.26
N TRP A 319 -5.44 16.00 3.07
CA TRP A 319 -5.79 15.37 1.80
C TRP A 319 -4.65 14.51 1.30
N LEU A 320 -4.96 13.34 0.77
CA LEU A 320 -4.00 12.39 0.21
C LEU A 320 -4.16 12.30 -1.30
N ASN A 321 -3.05 12.34 -2.03
CA ASN A 321 -2.95 11.87 -3.40
C ASN A 321 -2.06 10.62 -3.44
N GLU A 322 -2.55 9.55 -4.09
CA GLU A 322 -1.86 8.28 -4.25
C GLU A 322 -1.58 8.01 -5.72
N GLY A 323 -0.33 8.20 -6.14
CA GLY A 323 0.20 7.71 -7.39
C GLY A 323 0.78 6.31 -7.25
N GLY A 324 1.09 5.65 -8.36
CA GLY A 324 1.69 4.33 -8.25
C GLY A 324 2.23 3.76 -9.55
N GLN A 325 3.12 2.77 -9.38
CA GLN A 325 3.65 1.92 -10.44
C GLN A 325 3.20 0.49 -10.18
N SER A 326 2.47 -0.11 -11.11
CA SER A 326 1.82 -1.42 -10.95
C SER A 326 2.82 -2.58 -10.81
N ALA A 327 4.01 -2.45 -11.40
CA ALA A 327 5.06 -3.45 -11.34
C ALA A 327 6.42 -2.77 -11.10
N THR A 328 7.01 -2.96 -9.93
CA THR A 328 8.36 -2.48 -9.59
C THR A 328 9.28 -3.64 -9.22
N GLY A 329 9.20 -4.20 -8.03
CA GLY A 329 9.97 -5.40 -7.69
C GLY A 329 9.64 -6.57 -8.62
N ARG A 330 8.37 -6.71 -9.02
CA ARG A 330 7.94 -7.72 -10.00
C ARG A 330 8.56 -7.50 -11.37
N LEU A 331 8.71 -6.24 -11.82
CA LEU A 331 9.37 -5.94 -13.09
C LEU A 331 10.87 -6.26 -13.03
N ILE A 332 11.55 -5.86 -11.94
CA ILE A 332 12.97 -6.20 -11.75
C ILE A 332 13.16 -7.72 -11.77
N ASP A 333 12.33 -8.47 -11.04
CA ASP A 333 12.34 -9.93 -11.04
C ASP A 333 12.12 -10.51 -12.44
N HIS A 334 11.13 -9.99 -13.19
CA HIS A 334 10.81 -10.44 -14.54
C HIS A 334 12.00 -10.26 -15.50
N MET A 335 12.61 -9.08 -15.48
CA MET A 335 13.76 -8.76 -16.36
C MET A 335 14.98 -9.60 -16.00
N VAL A 336 15.29 -9.75 -14.71
CA VAL A 336 16.47 -10.49 -14.25
C VAL A 336 16.28 -12.00 -14.42
N LYS A 337 15.15 -12.55 -13.97
CA LYS A 337 14.90 -14.01 -14.01
C LYS A 337 14.63 -14.53 -15.43
N GLY A 338 14.14 -13.67 -16.33
CA GLY A 338 13.90 -13.99 -17.73
C GLY A 338 15.16 -13.93 -18.62
N HIS A 339 16.29 -13.43 -18.13
CA HIS A 339 17.50 -13.30 -18.92
C HIS A 339 18.29 -14.61 -19.02
N ALA A 340 18.91 -14.88 -20.17
CA ALA A 340 19.66 -16.12 -20.43
C ALA A 340 20.81 -16.35 -19.42
N ALA A 341 21.46 -15.28 -18.93
CA ALA A 341 22.53 -15.38 -17.94
C ALA A 341 22.03 -15.60 -16.49
N TYR A 342 20.71 -15.80 -16.25
CA TYR A 342 20.17 -15.93 -14.89
C TYR A 342 20.77 -17.11 -14.10
N THR A 343 20.94 -18.27 -14.74
CA THR A 343 21.56 -19.43 -14.10
C THR A 343 22.99 -19.14 -13.68
N GLN A 344 23.77 -18.46 -14.53
CA GLN A 344 25.13 -18.02 -14.21
C GLN A 344 25.13 -17.04 -13.02
N LEU A 345 24.18 -16.09 -13.01
CA LEU A 345 23.99 -15.18 -11.87
C LEU A 345 23.74 -15.93 -10.56
N GLN A 346 22.86 -16.93 -10.56
CA GLN A 346 22.56 -17.72 -9.38
C GLN A 346 23.82 -18.46 -8.85
N GLU A 347 24.64 -18.99 -9.74
CA GLU A 347 25.90 -19.65 -9.37
C GLU A 347 26.90 -18.68 -8.76
N GLN A 348 27.08 -17.50 -9.37
CA GLN A 348 28.00 -16.49 -8.88
C GLN A 348 27.52 -15.84 -7.55
N ALA A 349 26.20 -15.75 -7.35
CA ALA A 349 25.61 -15.16 -6.16
C ALA A 349 25.48 -16.13 -4.96
N ARG A 350 25.90 -17.41 -5.06
CA ARG A 350 25.70 -18.46 -4.02
C ARG A 350 26.18 -18.07 -2.62
N HIS A 351 27.21 -17.21 -2.53
CA HIS A 351 27.80 -16.75 -1.27
C HIS A 351 27.42 -15.32 -0.89
N ARG A 352 26.40 -14.76 -1.55
CA ARG A 352 25.86 -13.43 -1.26
C ARG A 352 24.53 -13.52 -0.57
N SER A 353 24.09 -12.43 0.05
CA SER A 353 22.78 -12.35 0.72
C SER A 353 21.62 -12.57 -0.27
N ASN A 354 21.75 -12.07 -1.50
CA ASN A 354 20.80 -12.27 -2.60
C ASN A 354 21.46 -11.91 -3.95
N ILE A 355 20.77 -12.26 -5.05
CA ILE A 355 21.25 -12.00 -6.43
C ILE A 355 21.43 -10.50 -6.75
N TYR A 356 20.60 -9.64 -6.18
CA TYR A 356 20.67 -8.18 -6.41
C TYR A 356 21.90 -7.55 -5.74
N SER A 357 22.25 -8.04 -4.55
CA SER A 357 23.51 -7.64 -3.90
C SER A 357 24.75 -8.00 -4.75
N TYR A 358 24.72 -9.15 -5.44
CA TYR A 358 25.75 -9.52 -6.39
C TYR A 358 25.76 -8.56 -7.59
N LEU A 359 24.60 -8.31 -8.23
CA LEU A 359 24.48 -7.41 -9.39
C LEU A 359 24.97 -5.99 -9.06
N ASN A 360 24.65 -5.46 -7.88
CA ASN A 360 25.13 -4.16 -7.43
C ASN A 360 26.66 -4.13 -7.35
N SER A 361 27.27 -5.17 -6.75
CA SER A 361 28.74 -5.27 -6.67
C SER A 361 29.38 -5.43 -8.05
N HIS A 362 28.74 -6.19 -8.94
CA HIS A 362 29.20 -6.41 -10.31
C HIS A 362 29.19 -5.12 -11.13
N LEU A 363 28.10 -4.35 -11.08
CA LEU A 363 28.01 -3.01 -11.70
C LEU A 363 29.06 -2.05 -11.17
N SER A 364 29.31 -2.06 -9.86
CA SER A 364 30.38 -1.24 -9.26
C SER A 364 31.75 -1.63 -9.79
N ALA A 365 32.02 -2.93 -9.99
CA ALA A 365 33.28 -3.41 -10.59
C ALA A 365 33.41 -3.02 -12.06
N MET A 366 32.34 -3.06 -12.84
CA MET A 366 32.31 -2.60 -14.23
C MET A 366 32.61 -1.09 -14.35
N ALA A 367 32.08 -0.30 -13.40
CA ALA A 367 32.27 1.16 -13.40
C ALA A 367 33.67 1.61 -12.96
N ASN A 368 34.38 0.84 -12.14
CA ASN A 368 35.71 1.21 -11.58
C ASN A 368 36.79 1.49 -12.61
N SER A 369 36.52 1.21 -13.89
CA SER A 369 37.52 1.46 -14.96
C SER A 369 37.37 2.81 -15.68
N CYS A 370 36.20 3.48 -15.67
CA CYS A 370 35.99 4.68 -16.51
C CYS A 370 34.87 5.66 -16.15
N SER A 371 33.83 5.32 -15.32
CA SER A 371 32.63 6.17 -15.19
C SER A 371 31.77 5.84 -13.96
N ALA A 372 30.81 6.71 -13.66
CA ALA A 372 29.77 6.43 -12.66
C ALA A 372 28.91 5.23 -13.08
N VAL A 373 28.44 4.43 -12.11
CA VAL A 373 27.57 3.26 -12.36
C VAL A 373 26.36 3.63 -13.23
N ASP A 374 25.79 4.81 -13.01
CA ASP A 374 24.59 5.29 -13.72
C ASP A 374 24.79 5.41 -15.25
N LEU A 375 26.04 5.63 -15.70
CA LEU A 375 26.36 5.77 -17.12
C LEU A 375 26.49 4.44 -17.87
N LEU A 376 26.61 3.32 -17.16
CA LEU A 376 26.67 1.99 -17.78
C LEU A 376 25.40 1.66 -18.57
N GLY A 377 24.24 2.22 -18.17
CA GLY A 377 22.96 2.05 -18.84
C GLY A 377 22.70 3.00 -20.04
N SER A 378 23.67 3.83 -20.45
CA SER A 378 23.44 4.91 -21.43
C SER A 378 22.97 4.48 -22.82
N SER A 379 23.18 3.22 -23.21
CA SER A 379 22.77 2.66 -24.50
C SER A 379 21.56 1.70 -24.42
N LEU A 380 21.05 1.43 -23.22
CA LEU A 380 19.95 0.49 -22.98
C LEU A 380 18.83 1.19 -22.22
N HIS A 381 17.65 1.22 -22.79
CA HIS A 381 16.50 1.94 -22.24
C HIS A 381 15.32 1.01 -22.02
N VAL A 382 14.65 1.16 -20.88
CA VAL A 382 13.47 0.41 -20.52
C VAL A 382 12.29 1.36 -20.36
N TRP A 383 11.16 1.06 -21.01
CA TRP A 383 9.86 1.66 -20.71
C TRP A 383 9.14 0.73 -19.73
N PRO A 384 8.86 1.15 -18.48
CA PRO A 384 8.56 0.22 -17.40
C PRO A 384 7.11 -0.29 -17.35
N ASP A 385 6.22 0.16 -18.24
CA ASP A 385 4.76 -0.10 -18.18
C ASP A 385 4.37 -1.50 -18.67
N PHE A 386 5.09 -2.55 -18.21
CA PHE A 386 4.80 -3.95 -18.56
C PHE A 386 3.43 -4.43 -18.07
N HIS A 387 2.83 -3.71 -17.14
CA HIS A 387 1.50 -3.99 -16.58
C HIS A 387 0.59 -2.75 -16.62
N GLY A 388 0.65 -1.99 -17.72
CA GLY A 388 -0.02 -0.70 -17.85
C GLY A 388 0.62 0.38 -16.99
N ASN A 389 0.22 1.64 -17.21
CA ASN A 389 0.62 2.79 -16.41
C ASN A 389 -0.49 3.14 -15.41
N ARG A 390 -0.23 3.02 -14.11
CA ARG A 390 -1.18 3.42 -13.07
C ARG A 390 -1.23 4.93 -12.93
N SER A 391 -0.05 5.58 -12.91
CA SER A 391 0.11 7.02 -12.73
C SER A 391 1.37 7.52 -13.44
N PRO A 392 1.36 8.73 -13.99
CA PRO A 392 0.24 9.67 -14.09
C PRO A 392 -0.63 9.49 -15.34
N LEU A 393 -0.29 8.59 -16.27
CA LEU A 393 -1.03 8.44 -17.54
C LEU A 393 -2.37 7.72 -17.37
N ALA A 394 -2.52 6.88 -16.31
CA ALA A 394 -3.71 6.08 -16.02
C ALA A 394 -4.19 5.24 -17.22
N ASP A 395 -3.24 4.69 -17.98
CA ASP A 395 -3.51 3.89 -19.18
C ASP A 395 -3.13 2.41 -18.95
N PRO A 396 -4.13 1.52 -18.75
CA PRO A 396 -3.90 0.10 -18.55
C PRO A 396 -3.47 -0.64 -19.82
N THR A 397 -3.57 -0.02 -21.00
CA THR A 397 -3.27 -0.65 -22.30
C THR A 397 -1.79 -0.56 -22.65
N LEU A 398 -1.03 0.32 -22.03
CA LEU A 398 0.40 0.48 -22.26
C LEU A 398 1.17 -0.82 -21.99
N LYS A 399 2.22 -1.01 -22.77
CA LYS A 399 3.12 -2.18 -22.68
C LYS A 399 4.55 -1.73 -22.52
N GLY A 400 5.34 -2.55 -21.82
CA GLY A 400 6.76 -2.32 -21.65
C GLY A 400 7.54 -2.44 -22.96
N MET A 401 8.64 -1.70 -23.05
CA MET A 401 9.59 -1.78 -24.17
C MET A 401 11.03 -1.82 -23.65
N VAL A 402 11.90 -2.46 -24.40
CA VAL A 402 13.35 -2.42 -24.19
C VAL A 402 14.01 -2.03 -25.50
N ILE A 403 14.83 -0.98 -25.47
CA ILE A 403 15.52 -0.44 -26.64
C ILE A 403 17.02 -0.49 -26.38
N GLY A 404 17.81 -0.93 -27.39
CA GLY A 404 19.27 -0.99 -27.30
C GLY A 404 19.82 -2.39 -27.00
N LEU A 405 18.98 -3.45 -27.06
CA LEU A 405 19.46 -4.83 -26.92
C LEU A 405 20.41 -5.22 -28.05
N SER A 406 21.47 -5.95 -27.70
CA SER A 406 22.39 -6.59 -28.63
C SER A 406 22.15 -8.12 -28.70
N LEU A 407 22.91 -8.82 -29.53
CA LEU A 407 22.91 -10.29 -29.56
C LEU A 407 23.68 -10.91 -28.38
N SER A 408 24.43 -10.11 -27.63
CA SER A 408 25.15 -10.55 -26.44
C SER A 408 24.17 -10.84 -25.29
N GLN A 409 24.45 -11.90 -24.52
CA GLN A 409 23.62 -12.35 -23.39
C GLN A 409 24.53 -12.75 -22.21
N THR A 410 25.55 -11.95 -21.95
CA THR A 410 26.50 -12.17 -20.85
C THR A 410 25.92 -11.72 -19.50
N LEU A 411 26.65 -11.98 -18.45
CA LEU A 411 26.32 -11.48 -17.11
C LEU A 411 26.41 -9.95 -17.03
N ASP A 412 27.32 -9.33 -17.81
CA ASP A 412 27.44 -7.87 -17.91
C ASP A 412 26.18 -7.27 -18.55
N ASP A 413 25.65 -7.89 -19.62
CA ASP A 413 24.40 -7.45 -20.25
C ASP A 413 23.22 -7.56 -19.30
N LEU A 414 23.13 -8.66 -18.52
CA LEU A 414 22.11 -8.81 -17.47
C LEU A 414 22.23 -7.73 -16.40
N ALA A 415 23.46 -7.40 -15.97
CA ALA A 415 23.69 -6.36 -14.97
C ALA A 415 23.27 -4.97 -15.49
N VAL A 416 23.60 -4.65 -16.76
CA VAL A 416 23.17 -3.40 -17.40
C VAL A 416 21.66 -3.35 -17.59
N LEU A 417 21.02 -4.47 -17.98
CA LEU A 417 19.55 -4.54 -18.10
C LEU A 417 18.85 -4.32 -16.73
N TYR A 418 19.41 -4.91 -15.68
CA TYR A 418 18.94 -4.66 -14.31
C TYR A 418 19.08 -3.18 -13.92
N LEU A 419 20.23 -2.55 -14.18
CA LEU A 419 20.45 -1.13 -13.94
C LEU A 419 19.44 -0.27 -14.70
N ALA A 420 19.28 -0.48 -16.02
CA ALA A 420 18.35 0.26 -16.87
C ALA A 420 16.89 0.09 -16.39
N THR A 421 16.53 -1.09 -15.86
CA THR A 421 15.21 -1.32 -15.26
C THR A 421 15.02 -0.48 -14.00
N VAL A 422 15.99 -0.44 -13.10
CA VAL A 422 15.94 0.40 -11.88
C VAL A 422 15.87 1.89 -12.25
N GLN A 423 16.64 2.32 -13.24
CA GLN A 423 16.61 3.70 -13.76
C GLN A 423 15.23 4.07 -14.32
N ALA A 424 14.62 3.18 -15.11
CA ALA A 424 13.28 3.39 -15.65
C ALA A 424 12.21 3.55 -14.55
N LEU A 425 12.30 2.76 -13.48
CA LEU A 425 11.41 2.88 -12.33
C LEU A 425 11.61 4.22 -11.59
N ALA A 426 12.83 4.67 -11.44
CA ALA A 426 13.14 5.96 -10.82
C ALA A 426 12.65 7.14 -11.68
N LEU A 427 12.77 7.05 -13.02
CA LEU A 427 12.20 8.03 -13.94
C LEU A 427 10.66 8.02 -13.90
N GLY A 428 10.03 6.86 -13.76
CA GLY A 428 8.58 6.77 -13.53
C GLY A 428 8.16 7.45 -12.22
N THR A 429 8.98 7.34 -11.16
CA THR A 429 8.78 8.10 -9.91
C THR A 429 8.91 9.61 -10.13
N LEU A 430 9.91 10.04 -10.90
CA LEU A 430 10.07 11.46 -11.27
C LEU A 430 8.84 11.98 -12.02
N HIS A 431 8.33 11.24 -13.00
CA HIS A 431 7.14 11.60 -13.77
C HIS A 431 5.89 11.80 -12.87
N ILE A 432 5.67 10.88 -11.90
CA ILE A 432 4.59 11.03 -10.91
C ILE A 432 4.83 12.28 -10.04
N LEU A 433 6.06 12.50 -9.59
CA LEU A 433 6.45 13.63 -8.76
C LEU A 433 6.23 14.97 -9.49
N GLU A 434 6.56 15.05 -10.78
CA GLU A 434 6.34 16.24 -11.61
C GLU A 434 4.86 16.53 -11.77
N ALA A 435 4.02 15.53 -12.08
CA ALA A 435 2.58 15.70 -12.15
C ALA A 435 1.98 16.20 -10.82
N MET A 436 2.45 15.68 -9.67
CA MET A 436 2.03 16.16 -8.35
C MET A 436 2.48 17.60 -8.10
N LYS A 437 3.71 17.96 -8.45
CA LYS A 437 4.24 19.33 -8.30
C LYS A 437 3.50 20.33 -9.19
N GLU A 438 3.19 19.98 -10.43
CA GLU A 438 2.39 20.82 -11.33
C GLU A 438 0.99 21.09 -10.77
N ALA A 439 0.41 20.13 -10.05
CA ALA A 439 -0.86 20.30 -9.36
C ALA A 439 -0.78 21.09 -8.04
N GLY A 440 0.42 21.45 -7.57
CA GLY A 440 0.64 22.31 -6.41
C GLY A 440 1.23 21.64 -5.17
N HIS A 441 1.63 20.36 -5.23
CA HIS A 441 2.37 19.73 -4.13
C HIS A 441 3.80 20.29 -4.03
N ASP A 442 4.24 20.63 -2.80
CA ASP A 442 5.62 21.08 -2.51
C ASP A 442 6.42 19.95 -1.87
N ILE A 443 6.75 18.92 -2.68
CA ILE A 443 7.49 17.75 -2.19
C ILE A 443 8.98 18.04 -2.25
N ARG A 444 9.68 17.89 -1.10
CA ARG A 444 11.10 18.22 -0.92
C ARG A 444 11.96 17.03 -0.49
N THR A 445 11.35 15.97 0.02
CA THR A 445 12.08 14.79 0.54
C THR A 445 11.24 13.53 0.34
N LEU A 446 11.89 12.43 -0.05
CA LEU A 446 11.28 11.12 -0.22
C LEU A 446 11.52 10.25 1.02
N PHE A 447 10.50 9.57 1.49
CA PHE A 447 10.55 8.63 2.62
C PHE A 447 10.18 7.24 2.11
N LEU A 448 11.16 6.33 2.04
CA LEU A 448 11.00 5.00 1.45
C LEU A 448 10.87 3.91 2.51
N CYS A 449 9.97 2.97 2.27
CA CYS A 449 9.92 1.69 2.97
C CYS A 449 9.59 0.54 2.02
N GLY A 450 9.50 -0.68 2.57
CA GLY A 450 9.21 -1.89 1.80
C GLY A 450 10.47 -2.61 1.34
N GLY A 451 10.28 -3.74 0.65
CA GLY A 451 11.39 -4.65 0.29
C GLY A 451 12.48 -4.03 -0.58
N LEU A 452 12.11 -3.17 -1.53
CA LEU A 452 13.07 -2.53 -2.44
C LEU A 452 13.91 -1.44 -1.75
N SER A 453 13.45 -0.85 -0.65
CA SER A 453 14.24 0.12 0.11
C SER A 453 15.51 -0.50 0.72
N LYS A 454 15.56 -1.84 0.83
CA LYS A 454 16.74 -2.60 1.25
C LYS A 454 17.83 -2.69 0.18
N ASN A 455 17.54 -2.27 -1.04
CA ASN A 455 18.49 -2.27 -2.16
C ASN A 455 19.16 -0.90 -2.31
N PRO A 456 20.47 -0.75 -1.96
CA PRO A 456 21.15 0.54 -1.99
C PRO A 456 21.16 1.19 -3.37
N LEU A 457 21.28 0.38 -4.45
CA LEU A 457 21.26 0.88 -5.82
C LEU A 457 19.91 1.49 -6.16
N PHE A 458 18.80 0.80 -5.81
CA PHE A 458 17.44 1.30 -6.02
C PHE A 458 17.26 2.67 -5.35
N VAL A 459 17.68 2.79 -4.10
CA VAL A 459 17.56 4.04 -3.32
C VAL A 459 18.40 5.16 -3.92
N GLN A 460 19.67 4.87 -4.26
CA GLN A 460 20.58 5.86 -4.84
C GLN A 460 20.08 6.37 -6.21
N ILE A 461 19.62 5.48 -7.08
CA ILE A 461 19.09 5.86 -8.40
C ILE A 461 17.82 6.72 -8.26
N HIS A 462 16.95 6.44 -7.28
CA HIS A 462 15.79 7.30 -7.02
C HIS A 462 16.19 8.69 -6.53
N ALA A 463 17.16 8.80 -5.61
CA ALA A 463 17.71 10.09 -5.19
C ALA A 463 18.32 10.86 -6.38
N ASN A 464 19.08 10.15 -7.22
CA ASN A 464 19.70 10.72 -8.40
C ASN A 464 18.65 11.20 -9.42
N ALA A 465 17.67 10.38 -9.79
CA ALA A 465 16.66 10.70 -10.79
C ALA A 465 15.74 11.84 -10.36
N THR A 466 15.32 11.87 -9.10
CA THR A 466 14.39 12.88 -8.60
C THR A 466 15.03 14.17 -8.15
N GLY A 467 16.34 14.16 -7.88
CA GLY A 467 17.06 15.31 -7.31
C GLY A 467 16.65 15.58 -5.85
N LEU A 468 15.98 14.64 -5.17
CA LEU A 468 15.52 14.78 -3.80
C LEU A 468 16.28 13.84 -2.85
N PRO A 469 16.57 14.28 -1.61
CA PRO A 469 17.11 13.38 -0.61
C PRO A 469 16.10 12.28 -0.27
N VAL A 470 16.63 11.09 0.03
CA VAL A 470 15.86 9.92 0.42
C VAL A 470 16.15 9.57 1.88
N VAL A 471 15.09 9.41 2.65
CA VAL A 471 15.11 8.99 4.06
C VAL A 471 14.63 7.55 4.15
N LEU A 472 15.42 6.71 4.82
CA LEU A 472 15.06 5.34 5.16
C LEU A 472 14.85 5.25 6.67
N PRO A 473 13.75 4.65 7.16
CA PRO A 473 13.57 4.42 8.59
C PRO A 473 14.55 3.35 9.07
N ASP A 474 15.08 3.52 10.29
CA ASP A 474 15.92 2.49 10.93
C ASP A 474 15.14 1.21 11.20
N GLN A 475 13.85 1.35 11.50
CA GLN A 475 12.92 0.22 11.66
C GLN A 475 12.30 -0.12 10.30
N MET A 476 12.65 -1.28 9.78
CA MET A 476 12.24 -1.73 8.44
C MET A 476 10.75 -2.08 8.32
N GLU A 477 10.04 -2.21 9.47
CA GLU A 477 8.64 -2.65 9.55
C GLU A 477 7.67 -1.45 9.66
N ALA A 478 7.77 -0.51 8.73
CA ALA A 478 7.00 0.73 8.72
C ALA A 478 5.48 0.50 8.76
N VAL A 479 4.97 -0.54 8.07
CA VAL A 479 3.54 -0.88 8.03
C VAL A 479 3.07 -1.27 9.43
N LEU A 480 3.79 -2.16 10.12
CA LEU A 480 3.47 -2.58 11.48
C LEU A 480 3.54 -1.43 12.49
N ILE A 481 4.49 -0.50 12.32
CA ILE A 481 4.57 0.72 13.14
C ILE A 481 3.35 1.60 12.88
N GLY A 482 2.99 1.83 11.62
CA GLY A 482 1.80 2.59 11.24
C GLY A 482 0.53 2.01 11.84
N ALA A 483 0.35 0.68 11.78
CA ALA A 483 -0.75 0.00 12.46
C ALA A 483 -0.72 0.23 13.98
N ALA A 484 0.44 0.07 14.64
CA ALA A 484 0.56 0.27 16.09
C ALA A 484 0.20 1.71 16.52
N VAL A 485 0.53 2.70 15.68
CA VAL A 485 0.16 4.11 15.89
C VAL A 485 -1.36 4.31 15.98
N LEU A 486 -2.15 3.54 15.21
CA LEU A 486 -3.62 3.59 15.30
C LEU A 486 -4.10 3.16 16.69
N GLY A 487 -3.54 2.07 17.22
CA GLY A 487 -3.83 1.60 18.58
C GLY A 487 -3.40 2.58 19.65
N ALA A 488 -2.23 3.19 19.49
CA ALA A 488 -1.72 4.22 20.40
C ALA A 488 -2.64 5.45 20.41
N ARG A 489 -3.08 5.89 19.25
CA ARG A 489 -4.03 6.99 19.11
C ARG A 489 -5.37 6.69 19.80
N ALA A 490 -5.92 5.50 19.55
CA ALA A 490 -7.20 5.09 20.11
C ALA A 490 -7.16 4.96 21.64
N SER A 491 -6.01 4.61 22.21
CA SER A 491 -5.81 4.55 23.66
C SER A 491 -5.79 5.92 24.34
N GLN A 492 -5.74 7.02 23.55
CA GLN A 492 -5.60 8.41 24.01
C GLN A 492 -4.27 8.70 24.72
N ASP A 493 -3.28 7.82 24.63
CA ASP A 493 -1.95 8.05 25.16
C ASP A 493 -1.16 9.10 24.35
N TYR A 494 -1.64 9.40 23.11
CA TYR A 494 -1.12 10.43 22.22
C TYR A 494 -2.24 11.32 21.69
N SER A 495 -2.02 12.63 21.67
CA SER A 495 -3.00 13.61 21.17
C SER A 495 -3.04 13.71 19.63
N THR A 496 -1.98 13.27 18.94
CA THR A 496 -1.84 13.35 17.49
C THR A 496 -1.27 12.04 16.93
N ILE A 497 -1.64 11.70 15.69
CA ILE A 497 -1.00 10.61 14.94
C ILE A 497 0.33 11.17 14.39
N GLN A 498 1.38 11.09 15.17
CA GLN A 498 2.74 11.27 14.68
C GLN A 498 3.54 10.06 15.14
N PRO A 499 4.07 9.23 14.24
CA PRO A 499 4.96 8.16 14.64
C PRO A 499 6.26 8.77 15.18
N VAL A 500 6.62 8.40 16.38
CA VAL A 500 8.00 8.56 16.84
C VAL A 500 8.78 7.42 16.20
N VAL A 501 9.41 7.69 15.06
CA VAL A 501 10.30 6.73 14.41
C VAL A 501 11.73 7.06 14.85
N PRO A 502 12.53 6.08 15.30
CA PRO A 502 13.95 6.29 15.61
C PRO A 502 14.71 6.86 14.41
N SER A 503 15.83 7.50 14.69
CA SER A 503 16.67 8.23 13.73
C SER A 503 16.82 7.55 12.37
N PRO A 504 16.53 8.24 11.27
CA PRO A 504 16.58 7.65 9.92
C PRO A 504 18.01 7.56 9.38
N SER A 505 18.28 6.53 8.60
CA SER A 505 19.45 6.51 7.70
C SER A 505 19.19 7.41 6.49
N ILE A 506 20.09 8.35 6.22
CA ILE A 506 19.95 9.32 5.13
C ILE A 506 20.95 8.98 4.03
N ILE A 507 20.42 8.83 2.81
CA ILE A 507 21.25 8.75 1.61
C ILE A 507 21.24 10.14 0.97
N GLN A 508 22.40 10.81 1.02
CA GLN A 508 22.59 12.12 0.40
C GLN A 508 22.88 11.98 -1.09
N LEU A 509 22.46 13.01 -1.82
CA LEU A 509 22.76 13.19 -3.24
C LEU A 509 24.25 13.13 -3.54
N HIS A 510 24.65 12.28 -4.47
CA HIS A 510 25.86 12.50 -5.23
C HIS A 510 25.52 13.35 -6.46
N SER A 511 26.03 14.58 -6.48
CA SER A 511 25.80 15.59 -7.55
C SER A 511 26.39 15.14 -8.88
N PHE A 512 25.59 14.54 -9.77
CA PHE A 512 25.96 14.26 -11.16
C PHE A 512 24.81 14.51 -12.15
N PHE A 513 24.02 15.58 -11.97
CA PHE A 513 22.81 15.82 -12.72
C PHE A 513 22.91 16.87 -13.83
N HIS A 514 23.92 16.89 -14.66
CA HIS A 514 23.92 17.80 -15.81
C HIS A 514 23.78 17.14 -17.21
N GLN A 515 23.48 15.83 -17.30
CA GLN A 515 23.48 15.16 -18.61
C GLN A 515 22.20 14.39 -19.01
N TRP A 516 21.05 14.56 -18.31
CA TRP A 516 19.82 13.82 -18.59
C TRP A 516 18.70 14.55 -19.39
N PRO A 517 18.90 15.71 -20.06
CA PRO A 517 17.81 16.40 -20.79
C PRO A 517 17.30 15.70 -22.05
N LEU A 518 17.97 14.62 -22.53
CA LEU A 518 17.67 14.02 -23.84
C LEU A 518 16.52 12.99 -23.86
N PHE A 519 16.02 12.56 -22.71
CA PHE A 519 15.01 11.48 -22.62
C PHE A 519 13.55 11.93 -22.75
N TYR A 520 13.23 13.20 -22.54
CA TYR A 520 11.87 13.72 -22.59
C TYR A 520 11.42 14.23 -23.97
N GLN A 521 12.23 14.07 -25.04
CA GLN A 521 11.88 14.54 -26.39
C GLN A 521 11.57 13.41 -27.40
N LEU A 522 11.51 12.14 -26.96
CA LEU A 522 11.01 11.02 -27.74
C LEU A 522 9.70 10.50 -27.13
#